data_2b74b80dfda77ccb219a1706348f559c
#
_entry.id   2b74b80dfda77ccb219a1706348f559c
#
_cell.length_a   1.000
_cell.length_b   1.000
_cell.length_c   1.000
_cell.angle_alpha   90.00
_cell.angle_beta   90.00
_cell.angle_gamma   90.00
#
_symmetry.space_group_name_H-M   'P 1'
#
loop_
_entity.id
_entity.type
_entity.pdbx_description
1 polymer ?
#
loop_
_entity_poly.entity_id
_entity_poly.type
_entity_poly.pdbx_seq_one_letter_code
_entity_poly.pdbx_strand_id
1 'polypeptide(L)'
;MWKIIPLDMGILEVARCSNIMKADYRAGEKVDNVSIVWLLINTNDGRKILVDTGPAEDEAWSRKYHVPSIRERDEQYLLPALKKYCISPEEIGVVILTHLHWDHAYGVNKLPNAKVYVQSKEIRYAVNPNPLDAKIYETNIKERIPFFLMYYNQMEIIDGDVVIDDGISTVLLPGHSPGSQGVLIDALQGRFLIAGDLINTIENWQNRLPCGLHTDLQDCFDSFVKIERYGAEVLPAHDKTAFEIFKDSSL
;
A
#
# COMPACT_ATOMS: atom_id res chain seq x y z
N MET A 1 -8.12 -13.64 -15.87
CA MET A 1 -8.71 -12.47 -15.20
C MET A 1 -8.46 -12.58 -13.69
N TRP A 2 -8.52 -11.47 -12.97
CA TRP A 2 -8.17 -11.41 -11.56
C TRP A 2 -9.39 -11.18 -10.69
N LYS A 3 -9.38 -11.76 -9.51
CA LYS A 3 -10.30 -11.49 -8.41
C LYS A 3 -9.56 -10.62 -7.39
N ILE A 4 -10.19 -9.54 -6.93
CA ILE A 4 -9.62 -8.62 -5.94
C ILE A 4 -10.31 -8.87 -4.60
N ILE A 5 -9.52 -9.01 -3.53
CA ILE A 5 -9.99 -9.19 -2.17
C ILE A 5 -9.22 -8.23 -1.26
N PRO A 6 -9.88 -7.22 -0.69
CA PRO A 6 -9.26 -6.38 0.34
C PRO A 6 -9.17 -7.14 1.66
N LEU A 7 -7.97 -7.19 2.24
CA LEU A 7 -7.70 -7.75 3.56
C LEU A 7 -7.58 -6.59 4.57
N ASP A 8 -8.40 -6.63 5.61
CA ASP A 8 -8.38 -5.66 6.70
C ASP A 8 -7.20 -5.95 7.63
N MET A 9 -6.24 -5.04 7.71
CA MET A 9 -5.05 -5.15 8.57
C MET A 9 -5.15 -4.32 9.85
N GLY A 10 -6.33 -3.84 10.19
CA GLY A 10 -6.58 -3.00 11.36
C GLY A 10 -6.59 -1.51 11.05
N ILE A 11 -6.50 -0.71 12.09
CA ILE A 11 -6.67 0.74 12.03
C ILE A 11 -5.38 1.42 12.48
N LEU A 12 -4.96 2.43 11.74
CA LEU A 12 -3.92 3.38 12.11
C LEU A 12 -4.60 4.67 12.58
N GLU A 13 -4.36 5.09 13.82
CA GLU A 13 -4.88 6.35 14.33
C GLU A 13 -3.97 7.51 13.89
N VAL A 14 -4.43 8.32 12.97
CA VAL A 14 -3.67 9.44 12.39
C VAL A 14 -4.40 10.77 12.52
N ALA A 15 -3.72 11.89 12.31
CA ALA A 15 -4.37 13.18 12.12
C ALA A 15 -4.91 13.28 10.68
N ARG A 16 -6.09 13.88 10.50
CA ARG A 16 -6.73 14.05 9.18
C ARG A 16 -5.82 14.71 8.16
N CYS A 17 -4.98 15.66 8.58
CA CYS A 17 -4.01 16.32 7.71
C CYS A 17 -2.90 15.40 7.17
N SER A 18 -2.75 14.19 7.71
CA SER A 18 -1.85 13.18 7.12
C SER A 18 -2.45 12.58 5.84
N ASN A 19 -3.77 12.44 5.79
CA ASN A 19 -4.47 11.88 4.63
C ASN A 19 -4.71 12.92 3.54
N ILE A 20 -5.08 14.13 3.94
CA ILE A 20 -5.57 15.15 3.01
C ILE A 20 -4.84 16.46 3.27
N MET A 21 -4.16 16.98 2.26
CA MET A 21 -3.53 18.29 2.30
C MET A 21 -4.60 19.38 2.25
N LYS A 22 -5.22 19.67 3.40
CA LYS A 22 -6.25 20.70 3.52
C LYS A 22 -6.11 21.43 4.84
N ALA A 23 -5.81 22.72 4.75
CA ALA A 23 -5.74 23.62 5.90
C ALA A 23 -7.16 24.09 6.26
N ASP A 24 -7.89 23.30 7.05
CA ASP A 24 -9.17 23.69 7.64
C ASP A 24 -9.16 23.41 9.14
N TYR A 25 -10.25 23.76 9.84
CA TYR A 25 -10.39 23.56 11.30
C TYR A 25 -10.36 22.08 11.71
N ARG A 26 -10.53 21.14 10.76
CA ARG A 26 -10.52 19.70 10.99
C ARG A 26 -9.14 19.06 10.79
N ALA A 27 -8.13 19.81 10.39
CA ALA A 27 -6.82 19.26 10.05
C ALA A 27 -6.20 18.39 11.16
N GLY A 28 -6.39 18.77 12.42
CA GLY A 28 -5.90 18.05 13.60
C GLY A 28 -6.83 16.97 14.16
N GLU A 29 -8.01 16.75 13.55
CA GLU A 29 -8.92 15.68 14.00
C GLU A 29 -8.22 14.32 13.84
N LYS A 30 -8.40 13.46 14.84
CA LYS A 30 -8.02 12.05 14.73
C LYS A 30 -8.98 11.35 13.81
N VAL A 31 -8.42 10.58 12.88
CA VAL A 31 -9.17 9.73 11.96
C VAL A 31 -8.59 8.32 11.96
N ASP A 32 -9.46 7.36 11.70
CA ASP A 32 -9.10 5.96 11.58
C ASP A 32 -8.77 5.65 10.14
N ASN A 33 -7.48 5.44 9.86
CA ASN A 33 -7.02 4.89 8.59
C ASN A 33 -7.11 3.38 8.64
N VAL A 34 -7.94 2.79 7.82
CA VAL A 34 -7.91 1.33 7.65
C VAL A 34 -6.66 0.96 6.87
N SER A 35 -5.83 0.08 7.41
CA SER A 35 -4.73 -0.50 6.64
C SER A 35 -5.26 -1.65 5.79
N ILE A 36 -4.97 -1.62 4.49
CA ILE A 36 -5.48 -2.60 3.53
C ILE A 36 -4.33 -3.28 2.80
N VAL A 37 -4.35 -4.60 2.80
CA VAL A 37 -3.55 -5.42 1.89
C VAL A 37 -4.48 -5.99 0.82
N TRP A 38 -4.08 -5.90 -0.45
CA TRP A 38 -4.91 -6.38 -1.54
C TRP A 38 -4.43 -7.76 -2.00
N LEU A 39 -5.29 -8.75 -1.85
CA LEU A 39 -5.06 -10.09 -2.37
C LEU A 39 -5.67 -10.21 -3.76
N LEU A 40 -4.84 -10.53 -4.73
CA LEU A 40 -5.23 -10.78 -6.12
C LEU A 40 -5.10 -12.27 -6.42
N ILE A 41 -6.18 -12.88 -6.90
CA ILE A 41 -6.20 -14.30 -7.27
C ILE A 41 -6.52 -14.42 -8.76
N ASN A 42 -5.62 -15.03 -9.52
CA ASN A 42 -5.88 -15.37 -10.91
C ASN A 42 -6.91 -16.50 -10.99
N THR A 43 -8.02 -16.26 -11.67
CA THR A 43 -9.14 -17.21 -11.73
C THR A 43 -8.89 -18.41 -12.65
N ASN A 44 -7.87 -18.38 -13.48
CA ASN A 44 -7.56 -19.45 -14.43
C ASN A 44 -6.60 -20.49 -13.83
N ASP A 45 -5.57 -20.03 -13.09
CA ASP A 45 -4.48 -20.88 -12.62
C ASP A 45 -4.23 -20.80 -11.10
N GLY A 46 -4.97 -19.93 -10.40
CA GLY A 46 -4.89 -19.77 -8.97
C GLY A 46 -3.64 -19.07 -8.44
N ARG A 47 -2.82 -18.45 -9.32
CA ARG A 47 -1.69 -17.63 -8.88
C ARG A 47 -2.15 -16.50 -7.97
N LYS A 48 -1.33 -16.15 -6.99
CA LYS A 48 -1.64 -15.20 -5.95
C LYS A 48 -0.62 -14.09 -5.91
N ILE A 49 -1.11 -12.86 -5.90
CA ILE A 49 -0.30 -11.63 -5.79
C ILE A 49 -0.82 -10.84 -4.60
N LEU A 50 0.05 -10.27 -3.80
CA LEU A 50 -0.32 -9.24 -2.84
C LEU A 50 0.11 -7.86 -3.35
N VAL A 51 -0.74 -6.87 -3.13
CA VAL A 51 -0.35 -5.48 -3.19
C VAL A 51 -0.29 -4.96 -1.76
N ASP A 52 0.89 -4.56 -1.36
CA ASP A 52 1.33 -4.27 0.00
C ASP A 52 1.25 -5.48 0.96
N THR A 53 1.73 -5.31 2.18
CA THR A 53 1.82 -6.39 3.19
C THR A 53 1.42 -5.94 4.60
N GLY A 54 0.97 -4.70 4.72
CA GLY A 54 0.47 -4.13 5.96
C GLY A 54 1.56 -3.65 6.93
N PRO A 55 1.13 -3.09 8.08
CA PRO A 55 1.99 -2.48 9.09
C PRO A 55 2.70 -3.53 9.96
N ALA A 56 3.71 -3.05 10.69
CA ALA A 56 4.34 -3.82 11.76
C ALA A 56 3.28 -4.41 12.69
N GLU A 57 3.40 -5.71 12.99
CA GLU A 57 2.43 -6.40 13.86
C GLU A 57 2.72 -6.21 15.35
N ASP A 58 3.89 -5.69 15.72
CA ASP A 58 4.21 -5.27 17.07
C ASP A 58 3.57 -3.89 17.34
N GLU A 59 2.44 -3.90 18.04
CA GLU A 59 1.69 -2.69 18.36
C GLU A 59 2.47 -1.75 19.30
N ALA A 60 3.30 -2.28 20.20
CA ALA A 60 4.15 -1.48 21.07
C ALA A 60 5.22 -0.76 20.24
N TRP A 61 5.79 -1.45 19.23
CA TRP A 61 6.73 -0.87 18.27
C TRP A 61 6.07 0.25 17.47
N SER A 62 4.90 -0.02 16.86
CA SER A 62 4.16 0.95 16.06
C SER A 62 3.82 2.20 16.87
N ARG A 63 3.30 2.03 18.09
CA ARG A 63 2.98 3.15 18.99
C ARG A 63 4.21 3.97 19.38
N LYS A 64 5.36 3.32 19.56
CA LYS A 64 6.60 4.00 19.97
C LYS A 64 7.25 4.79 18.83
N TYR A 65 7.30 4.22 17.65
CA TYR A 65 8.08 4.77 16.54
C TYR A 65 7.24 5.40 15.43
N HIS A 66 5.96 5.11 15.36
CA HIS A 66 5.05 5.58 14.31
C HIS A 66 3.77 6.17 14.88
N VAL A 67 2.65 5.50 14.65
CA VAL A 67 1.32 5.82 15.18
C VAL A 67 0.70 4.58 15.80
N PRO A 68 -0.33 4.73 16.67
CA PRO A 68 -1.06 3.57 17.16
C PRO A 68 -1.62 2.74 16.00
N SER A 69 -1.28 1.45 16.00
CA SER A 69 -1.86 0.44 15.12
C SER A 69 -2.76 -0.45 15.98
N ILE A 70 -4.03 -0.51 15.67
CA ILE A 70 -5.07 -1.16 16.47
C ILE A 70 -5.66 -2.31 15.68
N ARG A 71 -5.62 -3.51 16.26
CA ARG A 71 -6.23 -4.72 15.74
C ARG A 71 -7.18 -5.31 16.76
N GLU A 72 -8.37 -5.65 16.35
CA GLU A 72 -9.42 -6.18 17.21
C GLU A 72 -9.63 -7.68 17.00
N ARG A 73 -9.11 -8.23 15.89
CA ARG A 73 -9.33 -9.61 15.47
C ARG A 73 -8.04 -10.23 14.91
N ASP A 74 -7.91 -11.53 15.07
CA ASP A 74 -6.74 -12.26 14.55
C ASP A 74 -6.61 -12.13 13.03
N GLU A 75 -7.70 -12.05 12.29
CA GLU A 75 -7.69 -11.90 10.83
C GLU A 75 -7.16 -10.54 10.35
N GLN A 76 -6.85 -9.63 11.27
CA GLN A 76 -6.18 -8.36 10.98
C GLN A 76 -4.64 -8.46 11.03
N TYR A 77 -4.11 -9.68 11.13
CA TYR A 77 -2.70 -10.00 10.93
C TYR A 77 -2.51 -10.74 9.60
N LEU A 78 -1.40 -10.52 8.91
CA LEU A 78 -1.21 -10.98 7.52
C LEU A 78 -1.41 -12.50 7.36
N LEU A 79 -0.74 -13.31 8.19
CA LEU A 79 -0.83 -14.77 8.05
C LEU A 79 -2.22 -15.32 8.42
N PRO A 80 -2.87 -14.89 9.51
CA PRO A 80 -4.26 -15.24 9.78
C PRO A 80 -5.24 -14.79 8.67
N ALA A 81 -5.03 -13.59 8.10
CA ALA A 81 -5.84 -13.12 6.98
C ALA A 81 -5.73 -14.04 5.75
N LEU A 82 -4.52 -14.45 5.39
CA LEU A 82 -4.31 -15.42 4.29
C LEU A 82 -4.92 -16.79 4.63
N LYS A 83 -4.76 -17.26 5.86
CA LYS A 83 -5.31 -18.54 6.32
C LYS A 83 -6.84 -18.60 6.20
N LYS A 84 -7.54 -17.49 6.40
CA LYS A 84 -8.99 -17.38 6.20
C LYS A 84 -9.41 -17.80 4.78
N TYR A 85 -8.54 -17.57 3.80
CA TYR A 85 -8.74 -17.97 2.40
C TYR A 85 -8.03 -19.28 2.04
N CYS A 86 -7.60 -20.06 3.05
CA CYS A 86 -6.87 -21.31 2.87
C CYS A 86 -5.57 -21.15 2.08
N ILE A 87 -4.90 -19.99 2.21
CA ILE A 87 -3.65 -19.66 1.52
C ILE A 87 -2.49 -19.75 2.52
N SER A 88 -1.46 -20.51 2.17
CA SER A 88 -0.20 -20.50 2.92
C SER A 88 0.72 -19.35 2.43
N PRO A 89 1.62 -18.84 3.28
CA PRO A 89 2.54 -17.77 2.87
C PRO A 89 3.46 -18.16 1.72
N GLU A 90 3.77 -19.44 1.57
CA GLU A 90 4.60 -19.99 0.49
C GLU A 90 3.92 -19.94 -0.89
N GLU A 91 2.60 -19.82 -0.94
CA GLU A 91 1.82 -19.71 -2.17
C GLU A 91 1.80 -18.30 -2.75
N ILE A 92 2.24 -17.29 -1.98
CA ILE A 92 2.38 -15.93 -2.48
C ILE A 92 3.67 -15.83 -3.28
N GLY A 93 3.55 -15.84 -4.60
CA GLY A 93 4.69 -15.79 -5.51
C GLY A 93 5.15 -14.35 -5.84
N VAL A 94 4.26 -13.38 -5.69
CA VAL A 94 4.52 -11.98 -6.03
C VAL A 94 3.93 -11.06 -4.97
N VAL A 95 4.72 -10.04 -4.60
CA VAL A 95 4.30 -8.86 -3.86
C VAL A 95 4.62 -7.63 -4.69
N ILE A 96 3.66 -6.72 -4.83
CA ILE A 96 3.88 -5.40 -5.42
C ILE A 96 3.74 -4.39 -4.28
N LEU A 97 4.82 -3.74 -3.90
CA LEU A 97 4.77 -2.68 -2.89
C LEU A 97 4.44 -1.36 -3.57
N THR A 98 3.39 -0.69 -3.12
CA THR A 98 3.05 0.65 -3.60
C THR A 98 4.17 1.63 -3.27
N HIS A 99 4.78 1.48 -2.10
CA HIS A 99 5.97 2.19 -1.63
C HIS A 99 6.55 1.48 -0.38
N LEU A 100 7.61 2.02 0.21
CA LEU A 100 8.34 1.36 1.30
C LEU A 100 8.07 1.96 2.70
N HIS A 101 6.92 2.58 2.95
CA HIS A 101 6.57 2.98 4.30
C HIS A 101 6.23 1.76 5.17
N TRP A 102 6.42 1.93 6.48
CA TRP A 102 6.30 0.87 7.47
C TRP A 102 4.92 0.20 7.52
N ASP A 103 3.88 0.91 7.16
CA ASP A 103 2.49 0.43 7.18
C ASP A 103 2.06 -0.30 5.89
N HIS A 104 2.93 -0.35 4.89
CA HIS A 104 2.71 -1.06 3.63
C HIS A 104 3.64 -2.27 3.45
N ALA A 105 4.87 -2.20 3.96
CA ALA A 105 5.94 -3.09 3.54
C ALA A 105 6.51 -4.00 4.65
N TYR A 106 5.92 -3.98 5.85
CA TYR A 106 6.51 -4.67 7.00
C TYR A 106 6.35 -6.20 6.97
N GLY A 107 5.28 -6.71 6.32
CA GLY A 107 4.96 -8.13 6.30
C GLY A 107 5.72 -8.98 5.28
N VAL A 108 6.55 -8.39 4.42
CA VAL A 108 7.27 -9.12 3.35
C VAL A 108 8.10 -10.28 3.88
N ASN A 109 8.76 -10.11 5.04
CA ASN A 109 9.61 -11.15 5.64
C ASN A 109 8.85 -12.44 6.03
N LYS A 110 7.53 -12.44 5.99
CA LYS A 110 6.66 -13.61 6.24
C LYS A 110 6.34 -14.39 4.98
N LEU A 111 6.76 -13.90 3.81
CA LEU A 111 6.41 -14.44 2.49
C LEU A 111 7.68 -14.95 1.80
N PRO A 112 8.13 -16.18 2.12
CA PRO A 112 9.48 -16.65 1.79
C PRO A 112 9.74 -16.82 0.28
N ASN A 113 8.69 -17.03 -0.51
CA ASN A 113 8.80 -17.30 -1.95
C ASN A 113 8.48 -16.08 -2.82
N ALA A 114 8.07 -14.95 -2.20
CA ALA A 114 7.61 -13.81 -2.96
C ALA A 114 8.75 -13.06 -3.65
N LYS A 115 8.57 -12.75 -4.92
CA LYS A 115 9.31 -11.69 -5.62
C LYS A 115 8.63 -10.35 -5.30
N VAL A 116 9.40 -9.35 -4.90
CA VAL A 116 8.90 -8.08 -4.39
C VAL A 116 9.21 -6.96 -5.38
N TYR A 117 8.21 -6.47 -6.09
CA TYR A 117 8.38 -5.41 -7.08
C TYR A 117 8.35 -4.03 -6.42
N VAL A 118 9.45 -3.28 -6.58
CA VAL A 118 9.65 -1.95 -6.00
C VAL A 118 10.29 -1.03 -7.04
N GLN A 119 9.88 0.22 -7.09
CA GLN A 119 10.48 1.22 -7.98
C GLN A 119 11.90 1.59 -7.56
N SER A 120 12.80 1.78 -8.53
CA SER A 120 14.19 2.18 -8.29
C SER A 120 14.28 3.53 -7.55
N LYS A 121 13.38 4.46 -7.85
CA LYS A 121 13.29 5.75 -7.15
C LYS A 121 12.92 5.59 -5.69
N GLU A 122 12.05 4.62 -5.37
CA GLU A 122 11.63 4.34 -4.00
C GLU A 122 12.80 3.83 -3.15
N ILE A 123 13.51 2.82 -3.63
CA ILE A 123 14.69 2.29 -2.93
C ILE A 123 15.75 3.37 -2.72
N ARG A 124 16.05 4.17 -3.75
CA ARG A 124 17.04 5.25 -3.65
C ARG A 124 16.66 6.27 -2.59
N TYR A 125 15.38 6.61 -2.52
CA TYR A 125 14.88 7.54 -1.52
C TYR A 125 14.86 6.91 -0.12
N ALA A 126 14.35 5.70 0.01
CA ALA A 126 14.20 5.00 1.28
C ALA A 126 15.53 4.81 2.04
N VAL A 127 16.66 4.61 1.34
CA VAL A 127 17.96 4.45 2.00
C VAL A 127 18.57 5.76 2.54
N ASN A 128 18.14 6.91 2.02
CA ASN A 128 18.59 8.23 2.48
C ASN A 128 17.48 9.28 2.29
N PRO A 129 16.35 9.12 3.00
CA PRO A 129 15.23 10.04 2.88
C PRO A 129 15.54 11.40 3.49
N ASN A 130 14.69 12.39 3.19
CA ASN A 130 14.79 13.67 3.90
C ASN A 130 14.51 13.45 5.42
N PRO A 131 14.95 14.36 6.31
CA PRO A 131 14.81 14.17 7.74
C PRO A 131 13.37 14.01 8.25
N LEU A 132 12.38 14.53 7.53
CA LEU A 132 10.96 14.40 7.91
C LEU A 132 10.46 12.97 7.70
N ASP A 133 10.95 12.30 6.65
CA ASP A 133 10.52 10.97 6.25
C ASP A 133 11.39 9.85 6.87
N ALA A 134 12.54 10.20 7.44
CA ALA A 134 13.46 9.22 8.05
C ALA A 134 12.77 8.29 9.07
N LYS A 135 11.75 8.79 9.77
CA LYS A 135 10.97 8.02 10.73
C LYS A 135 10.13 6.94 10.07
N ILE A 136 9.47 7.24 8.95
CA ILE A 136 8.56 6.29 8.27
C ILE A 136 9.29 5.17 7.54
N TYR A 137 10.56 5.39 7.17
CA TYR A 137 11.47 4.37 6.63
C TYR A 137 12.35 3.71 7.72
N GLU A 138 12.22 4.11 8.99
CA GLU A 138 13.03 3.63 10.13
C GLU A 138 14.56 3.82 9.97
N THR A 139 14.99 4.75 9.11
CA THR A 139 16.42 5.03 8.89
C THR A 139 17.08 5.83 10.01
N ASN A 140 16.30 6.46 10.88
CA ASN A 140 16.75 7.23 12.03
C ASN A 140 16.81 6.42 13.35
N ILE A 141 16.44 5.13 13.33
CA ILE A 141 16.51 4.26 14.51
C ILE A 141 17.92 3.70 14.61
N LYS A 142 18.64 4.16 15.64
CA LYS A 142 20.01 3.71 15.91
C LYS A 142 20.08 2.21 16.16
N GLU A 143 21.19 1.61 15.71
CA GLU A 143 21.51 0.19 15.93
C GLU A 143 20.51 -0.81 15.31
N ARG A 144 19.70 -0.35 14.38
CA ARG A 144 18.76 -1.20 13.66
C ARG A 144 18.89 -1.02 12.14
N ILE A 145 18.86 -2.13 11.43
CA ILE A 145 18.75 -2.11 9.98
C ILE A 145 17.28 -1.77 9.64
N PRO A 146 17.03 -0.80 8.74
CA PRO A 146 15.69 -0.53 8.24
C PRO A 146 15.00 -1.81 7.75
N PHE A 147 13.73 -2.00 8.11
CA PHE A 147 12.99 -3.25 7.88
C PHE A 147 13.00 -3.69 6.41
N PHE A 148 12.91 -2.74 5.47
CA PHE A 148 12.87 -3.06 4.04
C PHE A 148 14.19 -3.65 3.51
N LEU A 149 15.32 -3.42 4.17
CA LEU A 149 16.60 -4.03 3.79
C LEU A 149 16.70 -5.51 4.21
N MET A 150 15.82 -5.99 5.08
CA MET A 150 15.83 -7.38 5.53
C MET A 150 15.40 -8.36 4.42
N TYR A 151 14.68 -7.88 3.42
CA TYR A 151 14.22 -8.69 2.29
C TYR A 151 14.72 -8.21 0.93
N TYR A 152 15.84 -7.48 0.90
CA TYR A 152 16.39 -6.94 -0.34
C TYR A 152 16.68 -8.04 -1.40
N ASN A 153 17.01 -9.26 -0.97
CA ASN A 153 17.24 -10.40 -1.85
C ASN A 153 15.97 -10.85 -2.62
N GLN A 154 14.78 -10.47 -2.16
CA GLN A 154 13.52 -10.77 -2.81
C GLN A 154 13.08 -9.64 -3.76
N MET A 155 13.79 -8.49 -3.73
CA MET A 155 13.39 -7.32 -4.51
C MET A 155 13.72 -7.47 -5.99
N GLU A 156 12.70 -7.25 -6.81
CA GLU A 156 12.79 -7.01 -8.25
C GLU A 156 12.65 -5.50 -8.46
N ILE A 157 13.77 -4.83 -8.68
CA ILE A 157 13.80 -3.37 -8.85
C ILE A 157 13.38 -3.03 -10.27
N ILE A 158 12.30 -2.24 -10.38
CA ILE A 158 11.73 -1.80 -11.65
C ILE A 158 11.86 -0.29 -11.82
N ASP A 159 11.67 0.21 -13.05
CA ASP A 159 11.70 1.64 -13.36
C ASP A 159 10.55 2.00 -14.30
N GLY A 160 9.64 2.86 -13.83
CA GLY A 160 8.46 3.28 -14.58
C GLY A 160 7.31 2.29 -14.55
N ASP A 161 6.48 2.35 -15.58
CA ASP A 161 5.31 1.49 -15.73
C ASP A 161 5.73 0.13 -16.31
N VAL A 162 5.39 -0.97 -15.62
CA VAL A 162 5.84 -2.32 -15.98
C VAL A 162 4.68 -3.31 -15.92
N VAL A 163 4.56 -4.16 -16.93
CA VAL A 163 3.63 -5.30 -16.91
C VAL A 163 4.23 -6.40 -16.03
N ILE A 164 3.51 -6.77 -14.99
CA ILE A 164 3.92 -7.81 -14.03
C ILE A 164 3.34 -9.17 -14.43
N ASP A 165 2.09 -9.17 -14.86
CA ASP A 165 1.37 -10.35 -15.30
C ASP A 165 0.28 -9.95 -16.31
N ASP A 166 -0.35 -10.93 -16.96
CA ASP A 166 -1.50 -10.66 -17.83
C ASP A 166 -2.64 -10.01 -17.04
N GLY A 167 -2.96 -8.76 -17.39
CA GLY A 167 -3.95 -7.94 -16.69
C GLY A 167 -3.47 -7.31 -15.39
N ILE A 168 -2.16 -7.35 -15.06
CA ILE A 168 -1.55 -6.66 -13.91
C ILE A 168 -0.36 -5.82 -14.36
N SER A 169 -0.40 -4.54 -14.09
CA SER A 169 0.71 -3.62 -14.38
C SER A 169 0.95 -2.68 -13.21
N THR A 170 2.21 -2.34 -12.96
CA THR A 170 2.55 -1.23 -12.09
C THR A 170 2.48 0.08 -12.87
N VAL A 171 2.11 1.13 -12.19
CA VAL A 171 2.03 2.50 -12.73
C VAL A 171 2.81 3.40 -11.78
N LEU A 172 3.91 4.02 -12.23
CA LEU A 172 4.68 4.97 -11.42
C LEU A 172 3.82 6.21 -11.15
N LEU A 173 3.54 6.49 -9.89
CA LEU A 173 2.69 7.58 -9.40
C LEU A 173 3.40 8.36 -8.29
N PRO A 174 4.45 9.14 -8.60
CA PRO A 174 5.16 9.90 -7.59
C PRO A 174 4.28 10.97 -6.96
N GLY A 175 4.74 11.48 -5.81
CA GLY A 175 4.09 12.55 -5.07
C GLY A 175 4.07 12.27 -3.57
N HIS A 176 3.44 11.19 -3.13
CA HIS A 176 3.52 10.73 -1.74
C HIS A 176 4.97 10.36 -1.38
N SER A 177 5.58 9.49 -2.14
CA SER A 177 7.03 9.30 -2.19
C SER A 177 7.54 9.40 -3.63
N PRO A 178 8.85 9.57 -3.88
CA PRO A 178 9.38 9.72 -5.23
C PRO A 178 9.22 8.47 -6.11
N GLY A 179 9.09 7.32 -5.48
CA GLY A 179 8.92 6.02 -6.14
C GLY A 179 7.58 5.37 -5.87
N SER A 180 6.59 6.09 -5.34
CA SER A 180 5.23 5.57 -5.21
C SER A 180 4.70 5.05 -6.54
N GLN A 181 4.03 3.91 -6.49
CA GLN A 181 3.39 3.29 -7.65
C GLN A 181 1.99 2.79 -7.31
N GLY A 182 1.11 2.80 -8.31
CA GLY A 182 -0.16 2.11 -8.25
C GLY A 182 -0.10 0.77 -8.96
N VAL A 183 -1.16 -0.02 -8.81
CA VAL A 183 -1.34 -1.30 -9.52
C VAL A 183 -2.63 -1.25 -10.33
N LEU A 184 -2.50 -1.32 -11.64
CA LEU A 184 -3.61 -1.40 -12.58
C LEU A 184 -3.98 -2.87 -12.77
N ILE A 185 -5.28 -3.18 -12.64
CA ILE A 185 -5.79 -4.55 -12.59
C ILE A 185 -6.97 -4.69 -13.54
N ASP A 186 -6.90 -5.62 -14.49
CA ASP A 186 -8.04 -6.08 -15.25
C ASP A 186 -8.73 -7.23 -14.50
N ALA A 187 -9.72 -6.88 -13.67
CA ALA A 187 -10.44 -7.81 -12.82
C ALA A 187 -11.77 -8.29 -13.42
N LEU A 188 -12.40 -9.27 -12.76
CA LEU A 188 -13.71 -9.78 -13.18
C LEU A 188 -14.81 -8.70 -13.19
N GLN A 189 -14.72 -7.74 -12.24
CA GLN A 189 -15.72 -6.69 -12.07
C GLN A 189 -15.44 -5.44 -12.91
N GLY A 190 -14.29 -5.35 -13.57
CA GLY A 190 -13.87 -4.19 -14.33
C GLY A 190 -12.40 -3.89 -14.19
N ARG A 191 -12.00 -2.70 -14.59
CA ARG A 191 -10.62 -2.22 -14.48
C ARG A 191 -10.48 -1.36 -13.22
N PHE A 192 -9.53 -1.70 -12.36
CA PHE A 192 -9.26 -1.01 -11.11
C PHE A 192 -7.82 -0.52 -11.05
N LEU A 193 -7.60 0.55 -10.29
CA LEU A 193 -6.27 1.06 -9.95
C LEU A 193 -6.15 1.20 -8.43
N ILE A 194 -5.33 0.37 -7.81
CA ILE A 194 -4.88 0.58 -6.43
C ILE A 194 -3.84 1.70 -6.47
N ALA A 195 -4.13 2.83 -5.85
CA ALA A 195 -3.32 4.04 -6.02
C ALA A 195 -2.25 4.24 -4.92
N GLY A 196 -2.20 3.36 -3.91
CA GLY A 196 -1.37 3.57 -2.72
C GLY A 196 -1.72 4.89 -2.02
N ASP A 197 -0.77 5.42 -1.27
CA ASP A 197 -0.97 6.62 -0.43
C ASP A 197 -1.01 7.95 -1.19
N LEU A 198 -0.88 7.90 -2.49
CA LEU A 198 -1.27 9.05 -3.32
C LEU A 198 -2.76 9.37 -3.12
N ILE A 199 -3.58 8.33 -2.94
CA ILE A 199 -5.03 8.40 -2.69
C ILE A 199 -5.34 7.62 -1.40
N ASN A 200 -5.19 8.27 -0.25
CA ASN A 200 -5.48 7.65 1.05
C ASN A 200 -6.97 7.34 1.21
N THR A 201 -7.81 8.29 0.83
CA THR A 201 -9.27 8.18 0.95
C THR A 201 -9.95 8.54 -0.36
N ILE A 202 -11.19 8.13 -0.52
CA ILE A 202 -11.96 8.49 -1.72
C ILE A 202 -12.16 10.02 -1.84
N GLU A 203 -12.11 10.76 -0.72
CA GLU A 203 -12.16 12.23 -0.71
C GLU A 203 -10.98 12.85 -1.46
N ASN A 204 -9.77 12.27 -1.37
CA ASN A 204 -8.59 12.72 -2.15
C ASN A 204 -8.89 12.68 -3.65
N TRP A 205 -9.44 11.56 -4.12
CA TRP A 205 -9.72 11.36 -5.54
C TRP A 205 -10.85 12.23 -6.06
N GLN A 206 -11.98 12.24 -5.34
CA GLN A 206 -13.17 12.97 -5.77
C GLN A 206 -12.97 14.48 -5.80
N ASN A 207 -12.20 15.02 -4.86
CA ASN A 207 -11.99 16.46 -4.70
C ASN A 207 -10.64 16.95 -5.23
N ARG A 208 -9.82 16.06 -5.81
CA ARG A 208 -8.46 16.37 -6.30
C ARG A 208 -7.58 16.97 -5.20
N LEU A 209 -7.67 16.44 -4.00
CA LEU A 209 -6.90 16.86 -2.86
C LEU A 209 -5.67 15.95 -2.69
N PRO A 210 -4.45 16.45 -2.79
CA PRO A 210 -3.24 15.67 -2.54
C PRO A 210 -3.24 15.05 -1.14
N CYS A 211 -2.50 13.95 -0.98
CA CYS A 211 -2.22 13.39 0.33
C CYS A 211 -1.47 14.40 1.20
N GLY A 212 -1.72 14.34 2.51
CA GLY A 212 -1.10 15.27 3.45
C GLY A 212 0.40 15.03 3.60
N LEU A 213 0.79 13.77 3.66
CA LEU A 213 2.19 13.36 3.60
C LEU A 213 2.59 13.20 2.13
N HIS A 214 3.45 14.09 1.65
CA HIS A 214 3.97 14.05 0.28
C HIS A 214 5.38 14.61 0.21
N THR A 215 6.15 14.11 -0.73
CA THR A 215 7.50 14.62 -1.03
C THR A 215 7.50 15.71 -2.07
N ASP A 216 6.54 15.67 -2.99
CA ASP A 216 6.38 16.69 -4.04
C ASP A 216 4.90 16.89 -4.39
N LEU A 217 4.44 18.12 -4.26
CA LEU A 217 3.05 18.48 -4.50
C LEU A 217 2.69 18.47 -6.00
N GLN A 218 3.63 18.91 -6.86
CA GLN A 218 3.38 18.93 -8.30
C GLN A 218 3.29 17.51 -8.85
N ASP A 219 4.16 16.62 -8.38
CA ASP A 219 4.11 15.19 -8.72
C ASP A 219 2.76 14.56 -8.33
N CYS A 220 2.16 14.97 -7.18
CA CYS A 220 0.81 14.51 -6.82
C CYS A 220 -0.23 14.88 -7.88
N PHE A 221 -0.25 16.13 -8.35
CA PHE A 221 -1.18 16.57 -9.37
C PHE A 221 -0.93 15.91 -10.72
N ASP A 222 0.32 15.76 -11.12
CA ASP A 222 0.68 15.09 -12.37
C ASP A 222 0.28 13.61 -12.35
N SER A 223 0.41 12.97 -11.18
CA SER A 223 -0.05 11.60 -10.95
C SER A 223 -1.57 11.47 -11.00
N PHE A 224 -2.35 12.43 -10.47
CA PHE A 224 -3.81 12.45 -10.66
C PHE A 224 -4.19 12.50 -12.13
N VAL A 225 -3.56 13.39 -12.92
CA VAL A 225 -3.78 13.48 -14.37
C VAL A 225 -3.41 12.16 -15.07
N LYS A 226 -2.34 11.50 -14.63
CA LYS A 226 -1.93 10.21 -15.16
C LYS A 226 -2.97 9.12 -14.88
N ILE A 227 -3.50 9.05 -13.66
CA ILE A 227 -4.54 8.08 -13.26
C ILE A 227 -5.78 8.18 -14.14
N GLU A 228 -6.25 9.41 -14.45
CA GLU A 228 -7.43 9.62 -15.29
C GLU A 228 -7.35 8.95 -16.66
N ARG A 229 -6.14 8.87 -17.23
CA ARG A 229 -5.92 8.29 -18.57
C ARG A 229 -6.19 6.79 -18.64
N TYR A 230 -6.15 6.09 -17.50
CA TYR A 230 -6.40 4.65 -17.46
C TYR A 230 -7.88 4.30 -17.50
N GLY A 231 -8.78 5.25 -17.17
CA GLY A 231 -10.23 4.98 -17.13
C GLY A 231 -10.61 3.87 -16.15
N ALA A 232 -9.79 3.68 -15.09
CA ALA A 232 -9.99 2.66 -14.08
C ALA A 232 -10.73 3.23 -12.86
N GLU A 233 -11.47 2.39 -12.17
CA GLU A 233 -11.99 2.72 -10.85
C GLU A 233 -10.84 2.77 -9.84
N VAL A 234 -10.74 3.88 -9.10
CA VAL A 234 -9.62 4.11 -8.18
C VAL A 234 -9.94 3.55 -6.81
N LEU A 235 -9.03 2.71 -6.31
CA LEU A 235 -9.10 2.09 -4.98
C LEU A 235 -8.16 2.83 -4.02
N PRO A 236 -8.69 3.45 -2.96
CA PRO A 236 -7.91 4.18 -1.98
C PRO A 236 -7.16 3.24 -1.04
N ALA A 237 -6.03 3.70 -0.48
CA ALA A 237 -5.19 2.87 0.40
C ALA A 237 -5.79 2.66 1.80
N HIS A 238 -6.50 3.67 2.34
CA HIS A 238 -6.88 3.75 3.74
C HIS A 238 -8.36 4.06 3.98
N ASP A 239 -9.25 3.62 3.08
CA ASP A 239 -10.67 3.94 3.16
C ASP A 239 -11.53 2.67 3.22
N LYS A 240 -12.50 2.67 4.15
CA LYS A 240 -13.44 1.55 4.34
C LYS A 240 -14.31 1.27 3.11
N THR A 241 -14.48 2.24 2.22
CA THR A 241 -15.23 2.06 0.95
C THR A 241 -14.65 0.92 0.09
N ALA A 242 -13.35 0.63 0.22
CA ALA A 242 -12.72 -0.50 -0.45
C ALA A 242 -13.40 -1.84 -0.14
N PHE A 243 -13.85 -2.05 1.10
CA PHE A 243 -14.54 -3.29 1.48
C PHE A 243 -15.96 -3.37 0.95
N GLU A 244 -16.62 -2.24 0.75
CA GLU A 244 -17.99 -2.19 0.23
C GLU A 244 -18.03 -2.52 -1.26
N ILE A 245 -17.03 -2.06 -2.03
CA ILE A 245 -16.89 -2.36 -3.47
C ILE A 245 -16.80 -3.86 -3.72
N PHE A 246 -16.12 -4.61 -2.83
CA PHE A 246 -15.88 -6.04 -2.99
C PHE A 246 -16.69 -6.92 -2.02
N LYS A 247 -17.75 -6.40 -1.41
CA LYS A 247 -18.57 -7.09 -0.40
C LYS A 247 -19.15 -8.42 -0.87
N ASP A 248 -19.55 -8.51 -2.13
CA ASP A 248 -20.15 -9.70 -2.73
C ASP A 248 -19.11 -10.62 -3.40
N SER A 249 -17.82 -10.31 -3.24
CA SER A 249 -16.71 -11.09 -3.78
C SER A 249 -16.36 -12.30 -2.90
N SER A 250 -17.36 -13.00 -2.33
CA SER A 250 -17.13 -14.26 -1.61
C SER A 250 -16.46 -15.30 -2.53
N LEU A 251 -15.55 -16.11 -1.94
CA LEU A 251 -14.92 -17.25 -2.64
C LEU A 251 -15.95 -18.27 -3.05
#